data_026119b7878663db30f2524c9cf42af6
#
_entry.id   026119b7878663db30f2524c9cf42af6
#
_cell.length_a   1.000
_cell.length_b   1.000
_cell.length_c   1.000
_cell.angle_alpha   90.00
_cell.angle_beta   90.00
_cell.angle_gamma   90.00
#
_symmetry.space_group_name_H-M   'P 1'
#
loop_
_entity.id
_entity.type
_entity.pdbx_description
1 polymer ?
#
loop_
_entity_poly.entity_id
_entity_poly.type
_entity_poly.pdbx_seq_one_letter_code
_entity_poly.pdbx_strand_id
1 'polypeptide(L)'
;MIKLTMSLSHDGLADGIYHLRAKRFLMATLYWANEKGLLIGWSPFACVPINPYGEGSFQFHGGRAIPPEATHILVRVTRHNFQENEEVIVPLQSYLRPDPLENHLRLCAMSDLHLTNKTGRIYRALSWAEESDGLLLAGDLTNDGTLEQFRQLRCCLEGFYSRLPILAVTGNHDQMTEPYSNATSNSAYASFQSRLQRRAEQIGFHWYQDTSGAYSIQIGCVEVIGLNIVVYKGNFIFPEGRQLGFLQEVLHKECTGWRIILCHAPLSAHNPQRKSGERPYLTMDRQLQQLIDKQQRLIFLSGHTHFSPNNLQGCVEYRPNEKSIYLDLGSVRPTALNSKEELLLPSEWASGVYWELSLTKSTIEICARSVHTGVRFSRGYYRFEM
;
A
#
# COMPACT_ATOMS: atom_id res chain seq x y z
N MET A 1 -18.69 23.41 -1.33
CA MET A 1 -18.93 22.26 -2.22
C MET A 1 -18.57 21.00 -1.46
N ILE A 2 -19.54 20.13 -1.26
CA ILE A 2 -19.35 18.83 -0.62
C ILE A 2 -18.99 17.85 -1.72
N LYS A 3 -17.89 17.14 -1.58
CA LYS A 3 -17.50 16.06 -2.48
C LYS A 3 -17.38 14.77 -1.68
N LEU A 4 -18.22 13.78 -1.98
CA LEU A 4 -18.15 12.43 -1.43
C LEU A 4 -17.51 11.54 -2.49
N THR A 5 -16.53 10.76 -2.08
CA THR A 5 -15.96 9.67 -2.87
C THR A 5 -16.06 8.40 -2.04
N MET A 6 -16.60 7.34 -2.59
CA MET A 6 -16.74 6.07 -1.91
C MET A 6 -16.66 4.91 -2.90
N SER A 7 -16.44 3.72 -2.37
CA SER A 7 -16.44 2.46 -3.13
C SER A 7 -17.36 1.47 -2.42
N LEU A 8 -18.36 0.98 -3.10
CA LEU A 8 -19.33 0.00 -2.59
C LEU A 8 -19.12 -1.35 -3.27
N SER A 9 -19.34 -2.45 -2.55
CA SER A 9 -19.31 -3.79 -3.12
C SER A 9 -20.63 -4.14 -3.81
N HIS A 10 -20.58 -5.02 -4.85
CA HIS A 10 -21.74 -5.43 -5.63
C HIS A 10 -22.69 -6.40 -4.91
N ASP A 11 -22.22 -7.05 -3.85
CA ASP A 11 -23.02 -7.99 -3.04
C ASP A 11 -23.99 -7.29 -2.08
N GLY A 12 -24.13 -5.98 -2.20
CA GLY A 12 -25.01 -5.17 -1.37
C GLY A 12 -24.48 -4.87 0.01
N LEU A 13 -23.24 -5.24 0.30
CA LEU A 13 -22.57 -4.88 1.55
C LEU A 13 -21.93 -3.50 1.39
N ALA A 14 -22.22 -2.61 2.32
CA ALA A 14 -21.54 -1.33 2.42
C ALA A 14 -20.12 -1.52 3.01
N ASP A 15 -19.27 -2.18 2.26
CA ASP A 15 -17.84 -2.25 2.56
C ASP A 15 -17.16 -1.14 1.79
N GLY A 16 -17.17 0.07 2.34
CA GLY A 16 -16.79 1.27 1.62
C GLY A 16 -15.76 2.11 2.33
N ILE A 17 -14.89 2.70 1.53
CA ILE A 17 -13.99 3.76 1.92
C ILE A 17 -14.62 5.08 1.47
N TYR A 18 -14.91 5.94 2.41
CA TYR A 18 -15.62 7.19 2.16
C TYR A 18 -14.67 8.37 2.39
N HIS A 19 -14.55 9.22 1.39
CA HIS A 19 -13.80 10.46 1.45
C HIS A 19 -14.75 11.63 1.34
N LEU A 20 -14.71 12.53 2.29
CA LEU A 20 -15.56 13.69 2.31
C LEU A 20 -14.70 14.95 2.36
N ARG A 21 -14.89 15.85 1.39
CA ARG A 21 -14.29 17.18 1.39
C ARG A 21 -15.36 18.24 1.61
N ALA A 22 -15.29 18.92 2.74
CA ALA A 22 -16.22 20.01 3.08
C ALA A 22 -15.52 21.06 3.92
N LYS A 23 -15.04 22.13 3.30
CA LYS A 23 -14.39 23.23 4.03
C LYS A 23 -15.37 23.87 5.02
N ARG A 24 -14.93 24.08 6.27
CA ARG A 24 -15.64 24.76 7.37
C ARG A 24 -16.78 23.97 8.02
N PHE A 25 -16.83 22.66 7.88
CA PHE A 25 -17.79 21.79 8.56
C PHE A 25 -17.09 20.94 9.62
N LEU A 26 -17.84 20.52 10.63
CA LEU A 26 -17.30 19.72 11.75
C LEU A 26 -17.66 18.26 11.64
N MET A 27 -18.82 17.95 11.10
CA MET A 27 -19.34 16.60 11.04
C MET A 27 -20.16 16.39 9.78
N ALA A 28 -20.05 15.22 9.20
CA ALA A 28 -20.93 14.72 8.17
C ALA A 28 -21.73 13.55 8.71
N THR A 29 -23.02 13.51 8.40
CA THR A 29 -23.90 12.36 8.63
C THR A 29 -24.38 11.85 7.28
N LEU A 30 -24.35 10.52 7.09
CA LEU A 30 -24.73 9.89 5.85
C LEU A 30 -25.92 8.97 6.09
N TYR A 31 -26.91 9.10 5.22
CA TYR A 31 -28.16 8.36 5.27
C TYR A 31 -28.40 7.65 3.96
N TRP A 32 -29.02 6.47 4.01
CA TRP A 32 -29.61 5.86 2.83
C TRP A 32 -30.81 6.66 2.40
N ALA A 33 -30.94 6.92 1.12
CA ALA A 33 -32.01 7.73 0.56
C ALA A 33 -32.48 7.20 -0.79
N ASN A 34 -33.64 7.66 -1.23
CA ASN A 34 -34.10 7.52 -2.60
C ASN A 34 -33.68 8.71 -3.47
N GLU A 35 -34.04 8.70 -4.74
CA GLU A 35 -33.74 9.77 -5.71
C GLU A 35 -34.28 11.16 -5.32
N LYS A 36 -35.33 11.19 -4.49
CA LYS A 36 -35.94 12.43 -3.99
C LYS A 36 -35.32 12.90 -2.67
N GLY A 37 -34.30 12.20 -2.17
CA GLY A 37 -33.66 12.50 -0.88
C GLY A 37 -34.47 12.07 0.35
N LEU A 38 -35.55 11.30 0.16
CA LEU A 38 -36.29 10.75 1.29
C LEU A 38 -35.46 9.65 1.96
N LEU A 39 -35.31 9.76 3.27
CA LEU A 39 -34.51 8.83 4.05
C LEU A 39 -35.11 7.42 4.07
N ILE A 40 -34.24 6.45 3.91
CA ILE A 40 -34.55 5.03 4.08
C ILE A 40 -33.97 4.60 5.42
N GLY A 41 -34.85 4.44 6.40
CA GLY A 41 -34.47 4.22 7.79
C GLY A 41 -34.34 5.52 8.60
N TRP A 42 -34.30 5.36 9.92
CA TRP A 42 -34.36 6.47 10.87
C TRP A 42 -32.99 6.96 11.33
N SER A 43 -31.96 6.17 11.13
CA SER A 43 -30.63 6.47 11.64
C SER A 43 -29.62 6.66 10.52
N PRO A 44 -28.64 7.56 10.69
CA PRO A 44 -27.53 7.64 9.77
C PRO A 44 -26.77 6.30 9.80
N PHE A 45 -26.28 5.89 8.65
CA PHE A 45 -25.42 4.74 8.57
C PHE A 45 -23.97 5.07 8.91
N ALA A 46 -23.59 6.36 8.84
CA ALA A 46 -22.29 6.85 9.25
C ALA A 46 -22.34 8.28 9.80
N CYS A 47 -21.50 8.54 10.79
CA CYS A 47 -21.19 9.87 11.32
C CYS A 47 -19.70 10.09 11.24
N VAL A 48 -19.26 11.12 10.53
CA VAL A 48 -17.86 11.36 10.19
C VAL A 48 -17.41 12.72 10.71
N PRO A 49 -16.46 12.76 11.64
CA PRO A 49 -15.83 14.04 11.98
C PRO A 49 -15.02 14.55 10.77
N ILE A 50 -15.15 15.83 10.49
CA ILE A 50 -14.40 16.52 9.45
C ILE A 50 -13.24 17.24 10.12
N ASN A 51 -12.03 16.98 9.66
CA ASN A 51 -10.82 17.60 10.20
C ASN A 51 -10.73 19.10 9.81
N PRO A 52 -9.84 19.89 10.43
CA PRO A 52 -9.69 21.31 10.12
C PRO A 52 -9.33 21.61 8.65
N TYR A 53 -8.86 20.61 7.91
CA TYR A 53 -8.55 20.75 6.47
C TYR A 53 -9.78 20.51 5.57
N GLY A 54 -10.92 20.19 6.18
CA GLY A 54 -12.16 19.93 5.47
C GLY A 54 -12.28 18.52 4.93
N GLU A 55 -11.52 17.56 5.49
CA GLU A 55 -11.52 16.17 5.07
C GLU A 55 -12.03 15.27 6.19
N GLY A 56 -12.90 14.35 5.85
CA GLY A 56 -13.38 13.30 6.74
C GLY A 56 -13.31 11.94 6.04
N SER A 57 -13.05 10.90 6.79
CA SER A 57 -13.09 9.55 6.28
C SER A 57 -13.67 8.60 7.30
N PHE A 58 -14.38 7.59 6.83
CA PHE A 58 -14.93 6.56 7.68
C PHE A 58 -14.97 5.22 6.95
N GLN A 59 -15.06 4.18 7.73
CA GLN A 59 -15.15 2.82 7.24
C GLN A 59 -16.24 2.09 7.99
N PHE A 60 -16.98 1.24 7.31
CA PHE A 60 -17.85 0.28 7.95
C PHE A 60 -17.05 -0.94 8.39
N HIS A 61 -17.24 -1.33 9.64
CA HIS A 61 -16.84 -2.63 10.11
C HIS A 61 -18.04 -3.57 10.09
N GLY A 62 -17.90 -4.73 9.47
CA GLY A 62 -18.87 -5.80 9.51
C GLY A 62 -20.09 -5.63 8.63
N GLY A 63 -19.86 -5.18 7.38
CA GLY A 63 -20.80 -5.34 6.28
C GLY A 63 -22.27 -5.04 6.60
N ARG A 64 -22.66 -3.76 6.66
CA ARG A 64 -24.08 -3.44 6.67
C ARG A 64 -24.62 -3.59 5.25
N ALA A 65 -25.63 -4.42 5.09
CA ALA A 65 -26.32 -4.52 3.82
C ALA A 65 -26.89 -3.15 3.40
N ILE A 66 -26.72 -2.79 2.15
CA ILE A 66 -27.38 -1.64 1.56
C ILE A 66 -28.87 -1.97 1.50
N PRO A 67 -29.77 -1.13 2.05
CA PRO A 67 -31.21 -1.38 1.91
C PRO A 67 -31.59 -1.53 0.43
N PRO A 68 -32.41 -2.51 0.05
CA PRO A 68 -32.77 -2.74 -1.35
C PRO A 68 -33.45 -1.51 -2.02
N GLU A 69 -34.12 -0.70 -1.24
CA GLU A 69 -34.83 0.50 -1.70
C GLU A 69 -33.90 1.71 -1.83
N ALA A 70 -32.67 1.62 -1.34
CA ALA A 70 -31.72 2.71 -1.40
C ALA A 70 -31.14 2.85 -2.82
N THR A 71 -31.34 4.00 -3.41
CA THR A 71 -30.80 4.37 -4.72
C THR A 71 -29.80 5.52 -4.63
N HIS A 72 -29.79 6.22 -3.49
CA HIS A 72 -28.98 7.39 -3.25
C HIS A 72 -28.45 7.41 -1.83
N ILE A 73 -27.46 8.27 -1.58
CA ILE A 73 -27.00 8.68 -0.26
C ILE A 73 -27.30 10.15 -0.08
N LEU A 74 -27.89 10.49 1.05
CA LEU A 74 -27.97 11.86 1.51
C LEU A 74 -26.79 12.12 2.45
N VAL A 75 -25.95 13.06 2.08
CA VAL A 75 -24.85 13.56 2.91
C VAL A 75 -25.26 14.89 3.52
N ARG A 76 -25.39 14.93 4.82
CA ARG A 76 -25.65 16.14 5.59
C ARG A 76 -24.39 16.55 6.32
N VAL A 77 -23.90 17.76 6.07
CA VAL A 77 -22.76 18.34 6.78
C VAL A 77 -23.20 19.47 7.69
N THR A 78 -22.69 19.44 8.91
CA THR A 78 -23.12 20.37 9.97
C THR A 78 -21.96 21.26 10.39
N ARG A 79 -22.24 22.56 10.52
CA ARG A 79 -21.30 23.56 11.03
C ARG A 79 -21.26 23.59 12.56
N HIS A 80 -20.29 24.34 13.09
CA HIS A 80 -19.96 24.43 14.53
C HIS A 80 -21.15 24.78 15.46
N ASN A 81 -22.13 25.47 14.94
CA ASN A 81 -23.30 25.91 15.73
C ASN A 81 -24.53 25.01 15.56
N PHE A 82 -24.42 23.92 14.82
CA PHE A 82 -25.53 23.01 14.48
C PHE A 82 -26.74 23.67 13.81
N GLN A 83 -26.66 24.94 13.48
CA GLN A 83 -27.78 25.72 12.91
C GLN A 83 -27.75 25.76 11.38
N GLU A 84 -26.58 25.52 10.77
CA GLU A 84 -26.44 25.50 9.32
C GLU A 84 -26.04 24.09 8.85
N ASN A 85 -26.90 23.52 8.01
CA ASN A 85 -26.65 22.25 7.36
C ASN A 85 -26.59 22.47 5.85
N GLU A 86 -25.63 21.82 5.21
CA GLU A 86 -25.67 21.64 3.77
C GLU A 86 -25.96 20.16 3.47
N GLU A 87 -26.80 19.91 2.48
CA GLU A 87 -27.16 18.56 2.06
C GLU A 87 -26.80 18.34 0.59
N VAL A 88 -26.30 17.16 0.30
CA VAL A 88 -26.05 16.69 -1.06
C VAL A 88 -26.60 15.28 -1.19
N ILE A 89 -27.35 15.04 -2.27
CA ILE A 89 -27.86 13.73 -2.64
C ILE A 89 -26.96 13.19 -3.75
N VAL A 90 -26.44 11.99 -3.56
CA VAL A 90 -25.51 11.35 -4.52
C VAL A 90 -26.01 9.97 -4.90
N PRO A 91 -26.04 9.62 -6.20
CA PRO A 91 -26.52 8.33 -6.67
C PRO A 91 -25.59 7.20 -6.20
N LEU A 92 -26.16 6.10 -5.68
CA LEU A 92 -25.41 4.91 -5.28
C LEU A 92 -24.64 4.28 -6.43
N GLN A 93 -25.24 4.21 -7.63
CA GLN A 93 -24.61 3.62 -8.80
C GLN A 93 -23.26 4.25 -9.17
N SER A 94 -23.09 5.55 -8.86
CA SER A 94 -21.81 6.23 -9.10
C SER A 94 -20.67 5.71 -8.22
N TYR A 95 -20.96 4.90 -7.21
CA TYR A 95 -20.02 4.43 -6.20
C TYR A 95 -19.95 2.92 -6.09
N LEU A 96 -20.81 2.19 -6.82
CA LEU A 96 -20.68 0.74 -6.91
C LEU A 96 -19.34 0.42 -7.55
N ARG A 97 -18.61 -0.47 -6.94
CA ARG A 97 -17.40 -1.03 -7.57
C ARG A 97 -17.84 -1.62 -8.91
N PRO A 98 -17.13 -1.35 -10.00
CA PRO A 98 -17.36 -2.12 -11.21
C PRO A 98 -17.30 -3.61 -10.86
N ASP A 99 -18.18 -4.39 -11.45
CA ASP A 99 -18.20 -5.86 -11.32
C ASP A 99 -16.77 -6.38 -11.32
N PRO A 100 -16.41 -7.40 -10.55
CA PRO A 100 -15.10 -8.04 -10.61
C PRO A 100 -14.91 -8.74 -11.94
N LEU A 101 -15.17 -8.02 -13.03
CA LEU A 101 -14.93 -8.44 -14.40
C LEU A 101 -13.43 -8.49 -14.63
N GLU A 102 -12.94 -9.69 -14.81
CA GLU A 102 -11.76 -10.15 -15.56
C GLU A 102 -10.42 -9.40 -15.46
N ASN A 103 -10.29 -8.25 -14.77
CA ASN A 103 -9.02 -7.50 -14.71
C ASN A 103 -8.88 -6.65 -13.43
N HIS A 104 -9.53 -7.02 -12.35
CA HIS A 104 -9.35 -6.37 -11.06
C HIS A 104 -8.35 -7.17 -10.23
N LEU A 105 -7.20 -6.56 -9.94
CA LEU A 105 -6.15 -7.16 -9.13
C LEU A 105 -6.04 -6.45 -7.78
N ARG A 106 -6.05 -7.19 -6.70
CA ARG A 106 -5.81 -6.69 -5.35
C ARG A 106 -4.47 -7.18 -4.82
N LEU A 107 -3.59 -6.26 -4.50
CA LEU A 107 -2.29 -6.57 -3.91
C LEU A 107 -2.22 -5.98 -2.49
N CYS A 108 -1.64 -6.74 -1.57
CA CYS A 108 -1.29 -6.24 -0.26
C CYS A 108 0.21 -5.93 -0.23
N ALA A 109 0.59 -4.72 0.17
CA ALA A 109 1.98 -4.29 0.24
C ALA A 109 2.36 -3.89 1.67
N MET A 110 3.52 -4.34 2.11
CA MET A 110 4.06 -4.09 3.45
C MET A 110 5.56 -3.87 3.37
N SER A 111 6.10 -3.14 4.34
CA SER A 111 7.55 -2.99 4.53
C SER A 111 7.90 -2.97 6.01
N ASP A 112 9.17 -3.12 6.31
CA ASP A 112 9.72 -2.91 7.64
C ASP A 112 8.98 -3.72 8.72
N LEU A 113 8.88 -5.03 8.47
CA LEU A 113 8.26 -5.97 9.40
C LEU A 113 9.07 -6.10 10.69
N HIS A 114 10.39 -6.01 10.59
CA HIS A 114 11.34 -6.17 11.69
C HIS A 114 10.97 -7.33 12.61
N LEU A 115 10.80 -8.51 12.00
CA LEU A 115 10.47 -9.71 12.75
C LEU A 115 11.56 -10.01 13.78
N THR A 116 11.15 -10.08 15.02
CA THR A 116 11.94 -10.60 16.14
C THR A 116 11.38 -11.96 16.56
N ASN A 117 11.66 -12.41 17.76
CA ASN A 117 11.00 -13.58 18.36
C ASN A 117 9.50 -13.36 18.67
N LYS A 118 8.97 -12.12 18.52
CA LYS A 118 7.57 -11.77 18.74
C LYS A 118 6.81 -11.74 17.41
N THR A 119 6.10 -12.81 17.09
CA THR A 119 5.42 -13.00 15.79
C THR A 119 4.00 -12.45 15.72
N GLY A 120 3.35 -12.16 16.85
CA GLY A 120 1.91 -11.85 16.89
C GLY A 120 1.49 -10.65 16.03
N ARG A 121 2.35 -9.60 15.93
CA ARG A 121 2.08 -8.46 15.04
C ARG A 121 2.17 -8.87 13.57
N ILE A 122 3.12 -9.72 13.22
CA ILE A 122 3.32 -10.20 11.86
C ILE A 122 2.12 -11.04 11.43
N TYR A 123 1.67 -11.98 12.26
CA TYR A 123 0.45 -12.74 11.98
C TYR A 123 -0.75 -11.82 11.75
N ARG A 124 -0.91 -10.78 12.58
CA ARG A 124 -1.99 -9.81 12.39
C ARG A 124 -1.85 -9.02 11.09
N ALA A 125 -0.66 -8.55 10.75
CA ALA A 125 -0.42 -7.87 9.49
C ALA A 125 -0.74 -8.78 8.29
N LEU A 126 -0.28 -10.01 8.34
CA LEU A 126 -0.50 -10.98 7.27
C LEU A 126 -1.98 -11.38 7.12
N SER A 127 -2.76 -11.41 8.21
CA SER A 127 -4.19 -11.76 8.12
C SER A 127 -4.98 -10.78 7.24
N TRP A 128 -4.51 -9.54 7.09
CA TRP A 128 -5.11 -8.57 6.19
C TRP A 128 -4.83 -8.84 4.70
N ALA A 129 -3.84 -9.69 4.40
CA ALA A 129 -3.53 -10.09 3.03
C ALA A 129 -4.36 -11.28 2.54
N GLU A 130 -5.25 -11.85 3.36
CA GLU A 130 -5.98 -13.09 3.04
C GLU A 130 -6.86 -12.99 1.79
N GLU A 131 -7.39 -11.82 1.49
CA GLU A 131 -8.24 -11.57 0.33
C GLU A 131 -7.49 -10.95 -0.86
N SER A 132 -6.16 -10.93 -0.82
CA SER A 132 -5.33 -10.37 -1.88
C SER A 132 -4.94 -11.43 -2.92
N ASP A 133 -4.64 -10.97 -4.14
CA ASP A 133 -4.13 -11.81 -5.23
C ASP A 133 -2.59 -11.92 -5.20
N GLY A 134 -1.93 -11.13 -4.35
CA GLY A 134 -0.48 -11.18 -4.14
C GLY A 134 -0.04 -10.36 -2.92
N LEU A 135 1.06 -10.76 -2.30
CA LEU A 135 1.67 -10.09 -1.15
C LEU A 135 3.05 -9.56 -1.53
N LEU A 136 3.25 -8.25 -1.36
CA LEU A 136 4.48 -7.53 -1.66
C LEU A 136 5.17 -7.10 -0.35
N LEU A 137 6.42 -7.50 -0.16
CA LEU A 137 7.20 -7.22 1.04
C LEU A 137 8.47 -6.44 0.68
N ALA A 138 8.48 -5.14 0.97
CA ALA A 138 9.51 -4.20 0.54
C ALA A 138 10.73 -4.11 1.49
N GLY A 139 11.22 -5.25 1.98
CA GLY A 139 12.45 -5.31 2.77
C GLY A 139 12.27 -5.05 4.27
N ASP A 140 13.39 -5.16 5.00
CA ASP A 140 13.44 -5.18 6.47
C ASP A 140 12.44 -6.18 7.06
N LEU A 141 12.49 -7.38 6.49
CA LEU A 141 11.59 -8.49 6.83
C LEU A 141 11.89 -9.00 8.23
N THR A 142 13.18 -9.03 8.57
CA THR A 142 13.72 -9.47 9.85
C THR A 142 14.40 -8.30 10.56
N ASN A 143 14.59 -8.42 11.88
CA ASN A 143 15.25 -7.36 12.64
C ASN A 143 16.78 -7.44 12.57
N ASP A 144 17.34 -8.65 12.47
CA ASP A 144 18.79 -8.88 12.60
C ASP A 144 19.35 -9.74 11.44
N GLY A 145 18.56 -10.14 10.46
CA GLY A 145 18.98 -10.94 9.29
C GLY A 145 19.37 -12.38 9.63
N THR A 146 18.97 -12.91 10.79
CA THR A 146 19.38 -14.25 11.22
C THR A 146 18.57 -15.36 10.51
N LEU A 147 19.22 -16.51 10.31
CA LEU A 147 18.55 -17.69 9.76
C LEU A 147 17.30 -18.09 10.56
N GLU A 148 17.35 -17.93 11.88
CA GLU A 148 16.21 -18.25 12.75
C GLU A 148 15.02 -17.30 12.51
N GLN A 149 15.27 -16.00 12.36
CA GLN A 149 14.21 -15.03 12.04
C GLN A 149 13.59 -15.32 10.67
N PHE A 150 14.39 -15.67 9.66
CA PHE A 150 13.84 -16.10 8.36
C PHE A 150 13.05 -17.41 8.45
N ARG A 151 13.44 -18.36 9.32
CA ARG A 151 12.65 -19.56 9.59
C ARG A 151 11.30 -19.21 10.22
N GLN A 152 11.28 -18.32 11.20
CA GLN A 152 10.05 -17.85 11.85
C GLN A 152 9.16 -17.11 10.86
N LEU A 153 9.72 -16.24 10.01
CA LEU A 153 8.95 -15.57 8.95
C LEU A 153 8.31 -16.58 7.99
N ARG A 154 9.03 -17.62 7.59
CA ARG A 154 8.47 -18.70 6.78
C ARG A 154 7.27 -19.36 7.46
N CYS A 155 7.37 -19.63 8.77
CA CYS A 155 6.23 -20.20 9.52
C CYS A 155 5.03 -19.23 9.51
N CYS A 156 5.24 -17.94 9.65
CA CYS A 156 4.17 -16.95 9.57
C CYS A 156 3.50 -16.94 8.20
N LEU A 157 4.26 -17.18 7.13
CA LEU A 157 3.77 -17.17 5.75
C LEU A 157 3.18 -18.52 5.27
N GLU A 158 3.30 -19.60 6.05
CA GLU A 158 2.95 -20.95 5.59
C GLU A 158 1.50 -21.07 5.11
N GLY A 159 0.55 -20.39 5.79
CA GLY A 159 -0.86 -20.38 5.41
C GLY A 159 -1.18 -19.67 4.08
N PHE A 160 -0.24 -18.91 3.52
CA PHE A 160 -0.44 -18.12 2.30
C PHE A 160 0.18 -18.76 1.06
N TYR A 161 1.18 -19.61 1.20
CA TYR A 161 1.93 -20.18 0.07
C TYR A 161 1.11 -20.95 -0.96
N SER A 162 -0.01 -21.50 -0.58
CA SER A 162 -0.88 -22.27 -1.48
C SER A 162 -1.94 -21.42 -2.18
N ARG A 163 -2.03 -20.14 -1.88
CA ARG A 163 -3.12 -19.28 -2.32
C ARG A 163 -2.67 -18.11 -3.17
N LEU A 164 -1.54 -17.49 -2.85
CA LEU A 164 -1.08 -16.28 -3.53
C LEU A 164 0.45 -16.24 -3.64
N PRO A 165 1.00 -15.59 -4.68
CA PRO A 165 2.43 -15.34 -4.78
C PRO A 165 2.85 -14.32 -3.71
N ILE A 166 3.98 -14.61 -3.06
CA ILE A 166 4.61 -13.71 -2.09
C ILE A 166 5.92 -13.25 -2.69
N LEU A 167 6.06 -11.94 -2.83
CA LEU A 167 7.23 -11.30 -3.40
C LEU A 167 7.93 -10.46 -2.35
N ALA A 168 9.22 -10.65 -2.20
CA ALA A 168 9.99 -9.97 -1.18
C ALA A 168 11.33 -9.48 -1.74
N VAL A 169 11.81 -8.36 -1.22
CA VAL A 169 13.16 -7.85 -1.45
C VAL A 169 13.88 -7.66 -0.12
N THR A 170 15.21 -7.54 -0.17
CA THR A 170 16.01 -7.29 1.04
C THR A 170 15.91 -5.83 1.46
N GLY A 171 15.93 -5.63 2.81
CA GLY A 171 16.28 -4.35 3.43
C GLY A 171 17.65 -4.40 4.13
N ASN A 172 18.00 -3.36 4.84
CA ASN A 172 19.30 -3.29 5.56
C ASN A 172 19.33 -4.21 6.78
N HIS A 173 18.21 -4.38 7.47
CA HIS A 173 18.14 -5.28 8.63
C HIS A 173 18.23 -6.76 8.24
N ASP A 174 17.81 -7.12 7.05
CA ASP A 174 17.92 -8.49 6.54
C ASP A 174 19.36 -8.95 6.30
N GLN A 175 20.32 -8.01 6.31
CA GLN A 175 21.73 -8.25 6.01
C GLN A 175 22.66 -7.99 7.21
N MET A 176 22.13 -7.75 8.40
CA MET A 176 22.95 -7.36 9.57
C MET A 176 23.96 -8.43 10.01
N THR A 177 23.65 -9.72 9.80
CA THR A 177 24.58 -10.83 10.12
C THR A 177 25.63 -11.05 9.04
N GLU A 178 25.39 -10.58 7.80
CA GLU A 178 26.30 -10.72 6.67
C GLU A 178 26.40 -9.37 5.90
N PRO A 179 26.97 -8.32 6.54
CA PRO A 179 26.80 -6.93 6.11
C PRO A 179 27.49 -6.57 4.77
N TYR A 180 28.25 -7.46 4.19
CA TYR A 180 28.97 -7.20 2.93
C TYR A 180 28.63 -8.19 1.82
N SER A 181 27.68 -9.08 2.07
CA SER A 181 27.21 -10.03 1.06
C SER A 181 26.22 -9.34 0.12
N ASN A 182 26.16 -9.78 -1.13
CA ASN A 182 25.03 -9.42 -2.01
C ASN A 182 23.80 -10.25 -1.62
N ALA A 183 22.62 -9.85 -2.10
CA ALA A 183 21.38 -10.55 -1.78
C ALA A 183 21.39 -12.05 -2.15
N THR A 184 22.17 -12.42 -3.16
CA THR A 184 22.31 -13.82 -3.62
C THR A 184 23.32 -14.60 -2.78
N SER A 185 24.29 -13.96 -2.17
CA SER A 185 25.30 -14.60 -1.31
C SER A 185 24.89 -14.62 0.17
N ASN A 186 23.91 -13.83 0.58
CA ASN A 186 23.31 -13.97 1.91
C ASN A 186 22.53 -15.30 1.99
N SER A 187 23.10 -16.29 2.65
CA SER A 187 22.57 -17.65 2.67
C SER A 187 21.16 -17.74 3.28
N ALA A 188 20.86 -16.92 4.28
CA ALA A 188 19.56 -16.92 4.94
C ALA A 188 18.48 -16.32 4.02
N TYR A 189 18.72 -15.15 3.47
CA TYR A 189 17.78 -14.53 2.53
C TYR A 189 17.67 -15.28 1.21
N ALA A 190 18.78 -15.72 0.62
CA ALA A 190 18.76 -16.47 -0.64
C ALA A 190 17.95 -17.76 -0.51
N SER A 191 18.09 -18.48 0.62
CA SER A 191 17.26 -19.64 0.93
C SER A 191 15.78 -19.28 1.08
N PHE A 192 15.47 -18.14 1.68
CA PHE A 192 14.10 -17.64 1.81
C PHE A 192 13.52 -17.27 0.43
N GLN A 193 14.21 -16.47 -0.38
CA GLN A 193 13.79 -16.10 -1.73
C GLN A 193 13.58 -17.32 -2.64
N SER A 194 14.50 -18.29 -2.63
CA SER A 194 14.36 -19.55 -3.40
C SER A 194 13.12 -20.35 -3.00
N ARG A 195 12.68 -20.24 -1.75
CA ARG A 195 11.43 -20.87 -1.32
C ARG A 195 10.21 -20.10 -1.85
N LEU A 196 10.22 -18.76 -1.81
CA LEU A 196 9.15 -17.95 -2.39
C LEU A 196 8.99 -18.26 -3.88
N GLN A 197 10.09 -18.31 -4.63
CA GLN A 197 10.11 -18.68 -6.05
C GLN A 197 9.44 -20.04 -6.26
N ARG A 198 9.93 -21.08 -5.59
CA ARG A 198 9.37 -22.45 -5.74
C ARG A 198 7.89 -22.51 -5.41
N ARG A 199 7.43 -21.75 -4.41
CA ARG A 199 6.01 -21.72 -4.05
C ARG A 199 5.16 -20.97 -5.08
N ALA A 200 5.65 -19.86 -5.63
CA ALA A 200 4.97 -19.16 -6.71
C ALA A 200 4.86 -20.06 -7.96
N GLU A 201 5.93 -20.76 -8.33
CA GLU A 201 5.93 -21.71 -9.46
C GLU A 201 4.96 -22.90 -9.23
N GLN A 202 4.85 -23.43 -8.01
CA GLN A 202 3.92 -24.51 -7.66
C GLN A 202 2.45 -24.13 -7.82
N ILE A 203 2.11 -22.83 -7.67
CA ILE A 203 0.75 -22.33 -7.86
C ILE A 203 0.55 -21.68 -9.24
N GLY A 204 1.48 -21.93 -10.18
CA GLY A 204 1.31 -21.60 -11.59
C GLY A 204 1.87 -20.25 -12.04
N PHE A 205 2.64 -19.56 -11.20
CA PHE A 205 3.29 -18.31 -11.60
C PHE A 205 4.66 -18.57 -12.21
N HIS A 206 5.01 -17.82 -13.25
CA HIS A 206 6.34 -17.85 -13.85
C HIS A 206 7.25 -16.82 -13.18
N TRP A 207 8.31 -17.29 -12.53
CA TRP A 207 9.31 -16.47 -11.87
C TRP A 207 10.55 -16.34 -12.73
N TYR A 208 10.81 -15.14 -13.25
CA TYR A 208 12.02 -14.82 -14.00
C TYR A 208 13.03 -14.13 -13.09
N GLN A 209 14.22 -14.70 -12.95
CA GLN A 209 15.26 -14.20 -12.04
C GLN A 209 16.62 -14.30 -12.68
N ASP A 210 17.49 -13.30 -12.45
CA ASP A 210 18.88 -13.34 -12.83
C ASP A 210 19.82 -13.71 -11.67
N THR A 211 21.13 -13.78 -11.96
CA THR A 211 22.15 -14.12 -10.96
C THR A 211 22.37 -13.07 -9.89
N SER A 212 21.88 -11.83 -10.06
CA SER A 212 21.95 -10.76 -9.08
C SER A 212 20.89 -10.87 -7.99
N GLY A 213 19.92 -11.78 -8.17
CA GLY A 213 18.76 -11.95 -7.31
C GLY A 213 17.61 -11.00 -7.64
N ALA A 214 17.75 -10.13 -8.64
CA ALA A 214 16.61 -9.38 -9.19
C ALA A 214 15.66 -10.34 -9.90
N TYR A 215 14.37 -10.07 -9.84
CA TYR A 215 13.37 -10.95 -10.41
C TYR A 215 12.17 -10.17 -10.97
N SER A 216 11.43 -10.80 -11.87
CA SER A 216 10.10 -10.33 -12.27
C SER A 216 9.10 -11.48 -12.28
N ILE A 217 7.83 -11.13 -12.05
CA ILE A 217 6.70 -12.06 -12.05
C ILE A 217 5.47 -11.34 -12.56
N GLN A 218 4.68 -12.01 -13.38
CA GLN A 218 3.40 -11.51 -13.87
C GLN A 218 2.26 -11.98 -12.96
N ILE A 219 1.47 -11.05 -12.42
CA ILE A 219 0.25 -11.32 -11.65
C ILE A 219 -0.90 -10.61 -12.35
N GLY A 220 -1.75 -11.35 -13.04
CA GLY A 220 -2.81 -10.76 -13.85
C GLY A 220 -2.28 -9.74 -14.86
N CYS A 221 -2.74 -8.49 -14.76
CA CYS A 221 -2.30 -7.39 -15.62
C CYS A 221 -1.08 -6.60 -15.08
N VAL A 222 -0.44 -7.08 -14.02
CA VAL A 222 0.67 -6.37 -13.36
C VAL A 222 1.95 -7.19 -13.44
N GLU A 223 3.03 -6.57 -13.92
CA GLU A 223 4.38 -7.10 -13.82
C GLU A 223 5.05 -6.53 -12.56
N VAL A 224 5.41 -7.40 -11.61
CA VAL A 224 6.12 -6.99 -10.39
C VAL A 224 7.60 -7.31 -10.53
N ILE A 225 8.45 -6.32 -10.30
CA ILE A 225 9.91 -6.41 -10.44
C ILE A 225 10.52 -6.18 -9.06
N GLY A 226 11.25 -7.15 -8.53
CA GLY A 226 11.94 -7.04 -7.25
C GLY A 226 13.42 -6.70 -7.43
N LEU A 227 13.87 -5.64 -6.74
CA LEU A 227 15.26 -5.20 -6.72
C LEU A 227 15.82 -5.33 -5.30
N ASN A 228 16.84 -6.14 -5.14
CA ASN A 228 17.48 -6.42 -3.86
C ASN A 228 18.67 -5.47 -3.66
N ILE A 229 18.58 -4.60 -2.67
CA ILE A 229 19.70 -3.76 -2.26
C ILE A 229 20.71 -4.53 -1.41
N VAL A 230 21.92 -4.01 -1.36
CA VAL A 230 22.96 -4.44 -0.42
C VAL A 230 23.46 -3.22 0.34
N VAL A 231 23.78 -3.39 1.62
CA VAL A 231 24.41 -2.35 2.43
C VAL A 231 25.92 -2.43 2.31
N TYR A 232 26.53 -1.37 1.82
CA TYR A 232 27.98 -1.25 1.74
C TYR A 232 28.44 0.11 2.24
N LYS A 233 29.36 0.12 3.21
CA LYS A 233 29.91 1.35 3.85
C LYS A 233 28.81 2.34 4.29
N GLY A 234 27.69 1.80 4.79
CA GLY A 234 26.57 2.58 5.28
C GLY A 234 25.68 3.21 4.20
N ASN A 235 25.73 2.70 2.97
CA ASN A 235 24.86 3.13 1.89
C ASN A 235 24.19 1.92 1.22
N PHE A 236 23.09 2.16 0.53
CA PHE A 236 22.47 1.16 -0.32
C PHE A 236 23.16 1.13 -1.70
N ILE A 237 23.46 -0.07 -2.16
CA ILE A 237 24.03 -0.28 -3.50
C ILE A 237 23.31 -1.41 -4.22
N PHE A 238 23.39 -1.41 -5.55
CA PHE A 238 23.16 -2.60 -6.37
C PHE A 238 24.52 -3.15 -6.78
N PRO A 239 24.91 -4.34 -6.31
CA PRO A 239 26.21 -4.90 -6.61
C PRO A 239 26.45 -4.95 -8.11
N GLU A 240 27.61 -4.43 -8.57
CA GLU A 240 28.08 -4.49 -9.96
C GLU A 240 27.09 -3.94 -11.01
N GLY A 241 26.05 -3.20 -10.59
CA GLY A 241 25.03 -2.67 -11.51
C GLY A 241 24.14 -3.71 -12.20
N ARG A 242 24.32 -4.99 -11.92
CA ARG A 242 23.60 -6.08 -12.62
C ARG A 242 22.10 -5.98 -12.48
N GLN A 243 21.61 -5.60 -11.31
CA GLN A 243 20.16 -5.46 -11.10
C GLN A 243 19.54 -4.32 -11.93
N LEU A 244 20.30 -3.24 -12.18
CA LEU A 244 19.84 -2.19 -13.10
C LEU A 244 19.86 -2.67 -14.56
N GLY A 245 20.81 -3.53 -14.94
CA GLY A 245 20.81 -4.18 -16.26
C GLY A 245 19.60 -5.10 -16.43
N PHE A 246 19.27 -5.94 -15.42
CA PHE A 246 18.07 -6.74 -15.42
C PHE A 246 16.80 -5.89 -15.51
N LEU A 247 16.71 -4.82 -14.70
CA LEU A 247 15.59 -3.89 -14.76
C LEU A 247 15.44 -3.29 -16.16
N GLN A 248 16.55 -2.83 -16.76
CA GLN A 248 16.55 -2.29 -18.11
C GLN A 248 16.03 -3.31 -19.12
N GLU A 249 16.48 -4.56 -19.06
CA GLU A 249 16.01 -5.64 -19.93
C GLU A 249 14.49 -5.86 -19.79
N VAL A 250 13.99 -5.92 -18.55
CA VAL A 250 12.55 -6.11 -18.29
C VAL A 250 11.74 -4.91 -18.77
N LEU A 251 12.23 -3.68 -18.53
CA LEU A 251 11.52 -2.46 -18.93
C LEU A 251 11.49 -2.26 -20.46
N HIS A 252 12.41 -2.86 -21.23
CA HIS A 252 12.37 -2.83 -22.69
C HIS A 252 11.29 -3.76 -23.30
N LYS A 253 10.82 -4.75 -22.55
CA LYS A 253 9.73 -5.61 -23.02
C LYS A 253 8.43 -4.82 -23.03
N GLU A 254 7.56 -5.08 -24.01
CA GLU A 254 6.25 -4.48 -24.05
C GLU A 254 5.41 -4.93 -22.82
N CYS A 255 4.77 -3.96 -22.18
CA CYS A 255 3.84 -4.21 -21.09
C CYS A 255 2.57 -3.41 -21.35
N THR A 256 1.45 -4.10 -21.48
CA THR A 256 0.13 -3.47 -21.70
C THR A 256 -0.56 -3.07 -20.39
N GLY A 257 -0.03 -3.55 -19.26
CA GLY A 257 -0.58 -3.33 -17.92
C GLY A 257 0.23 -2.35 -17.08
N TRP A 258 0.27 -2.62 -15.81
CA TRP A 258 1.05 -1.90 -14.81
C TRP A 258 2.39 -2.58 -14.55
N ARG A 259 3.38 -1.78 -14.20
CA ARG A 259 4.62 -2.28 -13.61
C ARG A 259 4.75 -1.81 -12.18
N ILE A 260 5.07 -2.73 -11.28
CA ILE A 260 5.41 -2.41 -9.89
C ILE A 260 6.87 -2.74 -9.67
N ILE A 261 7.66 -1.74 -9.28
CA ILE A 261 9.04 -1.96 -8.82
C ILE A 261 9.01 -2.00 -7.30
N LEU A 262 9.48 -3.10 -6.73
CA LEU A 262 9.64 -3.31 -5.31
C LEU A 262 11.12 -3.17 -4.95
N CYS A 263 11.45 -2.17 -4.14
CA CYS A 263 12.82 -1.89 -3.68
C CYS A 263 12.77 -1.28 -2.28
N HIS A 264 13.57 -1.77 -1.33
CA HIS A 264 13.55 -1.21 0.01
C HIS A 264 14.04 0.23 0.08
N ALA A 265 15.07 0.57 -0.71
CA ALA A 265 15.65 1.90 -0.70
C ALA A 265 14.73 2.92 -1.36
N PRO A 266 14.33 3.99 -0.65
CA PRO A 266 13.57 5.08 -1.25
C PRO A 266 14.46 5.90 -2.19
N LEU A 267 13.83 6.50 -3.21
CA LEU A 267 14.50 7.41 -4.13
C LEU A 267 14.53 8.81 -3.55
N SER A 268 15.68 9.47 -3.60
CA SER A 268 15.88 10.78 -2.96
C SER A 268 15.01 11.89 -3.57
N ALA A 269 14.72 11.82 -4.87
CA ALA A 269 13.88 12.81 -5.54
C ALA A 269 12.37 12.58 -5.35
N HIS A 270 11.96 11.37 -4.91
CA HIS A 270 10.56 10.93 -4.81
C HIS A 270 10.11 10.60 -3.39
N ASN A 271 10.94 10.91 -2.42
CA ASN A 271 10.59 10.78 -1.02
C ASN A 271 10.82 12.11 -0.32
N PRO A 272 9.81 12.99 -0.25
CA PRO A 272 9.94 14.33 0.30
C PRO A 272 10.26 14.34 1.79
N GLN A 273 10.04 13.22 2.50
CA GLN A 273 10.37 13.11 3.92
C GLN A 273 11.88 12.94 4.17
N ARG A 274 12.64 12.53 3.16
CA ARG A 274 14.08 12.38 3.30
C ARG A 274 14.81 13.67 2.96
N LYS A 275 15.75 14.01 3.82
CA LYS A 275 16.69 15.10 3.54
C LYS A 275 17.75 14.61 2.57
N SER A 276 18.11 15.44 1.60
CA SER A 276 19.25 15.16 0.71
C SER A 276 20.51 14.87 1.52
N GLY A 277 21.17 13.74 1.20
CA GLY A 277 22.37 13.29 1.92
C GLY A 277 22.12 12.52 3.22
N GLU A 278 20.87 12.29 3.62
CA GLU A 278 20.54 11.41 4.76
C GLU A 278 20.93 9.96 4.45
N ARG A 279 21.71 9.38 5.36
CA ARG A 279 22.18 7.99 5.21
C ARG A 279 21.22 7.00 5.86
N PRO A 280 21.15 5.77 5.35
CA PRO A 280 21.73 5.27 4.09
C PRO A 280 21.01 5.86 2.86
N TYR A 281 21.74 6.18 1.82
CA TYR A 281 21.18 6.58 0.53
C TYR A 281 21.55 5.56 -0.57
N LEU A 282 20.76 5.49 -1.61
CA LEU A 282 21.04 4.62 -2.75
C LEU A 282 22.09 5.27 -3.66
N THR A 283 23.27 4.67 -3.77
CA THR A 283 24.38 5.25 -4.55
C THR A 283 24.09 5.34 -6.06
N MET A 284 23.22 4.45 -6.57
CA MET A 284 22.78 4.42 -7.97
C MET A 284 21.38 5.04 -8.16
N ASP A 285 20.97 5.90 -7.26
CA ASP A 285 19.65 6.54 -7.27
C ASP A 285 19.35 7.23 -8.62
N ARG A 286 20.28 8.02 -9.12
CA ARG A 286 20.12 8.72 -10.40
C ARG A 286 19.99 7.78 -11.60
N GLN A 287 20.75 6.69 -11.62
CA GLN A 287 20.66 5.70 -12.70
C GLN A 287 19.32 4.98 -12.67
N LEU A 288 18.85 4.59 -11.48
CA LEU A 288 17.54 3.99 -11.31
C LEU A 288 16.43 4.95 -11.74
N GLN A 289 16.47 6.22 -11.31
CA GLN A 289 15.52 7.24 -11.75
C GLN A 289 15.48 7.40 -13.26
N GLN A 290 16.64 7.47 -13.94
CA GLN A 290 16.70 7.60 -15.39
C GLN A 290 16.05 6.43 -16.15
N LEU A 291 16.01 5.24 -15.55
CA LEU A 291 15.33 4.08 -16.12
C LEU A 291 13.82 4.16 -15.93
N ILE A 292 13.37 4.55 -14.75
CA ILE A 292 11.96 4.51 -14.37
C ILE A 292 11.18 5.74 -14.83
N ASP A 293 11.80 6.92 -14.86
CA ASP A 293 11.16 8.18 -15.27
C ASP A 293 10.70 8.18 -16.75
N LYS A 294 11.20 7.25 -17.55
CA LYS A 294 10.78 7.05 -18.94
C LYS A 294 9.58 6.11 -19.09
N GLN A 295 9.19 5.46 -18.01
CA GLN A 295 8.13 4.44 -18.04
C GLN A 295 6.77 5.07 -17.81
N GLN A 296 5.78 4.45 -18.44
CA GLN A 296 4.36 4.75 -18.24
C GLN A 296 3.74 3.70 -17.32
N ARG A 297 2.75 4.09 -16.50
CA ARG A 297 2.01 3.18 -15.63
C ARG A 297 2.92 2.39 -14.67
N LEU A 298 3.86 3.09 -14.07
CA LEU A 298 4.81 2.51 -13.13
C LEU A 298 4.47 2.89 -11.70
N ILE A 299 4.55 1.93 -10.81
CA ILE A 299 4.43 2.12 -9.37
C ILE A 299 5.75 1.73 -8.73
N PHE A 300 6.39 2.65 -8.03
CA PHE A 300 7.60 2.38 -7.26
C PHE A 300 7.23 2.28 -5.79
N LEU A 301 7.47 1.10 -5.19
CA LEU A 301 7.21 0.84 -3.78
C LEU A 301 8.52 0.79 -3.00
N SER A 302 8.63 1.61 -1.96
CA SER A 302 9.79 1.63 -1.06
C SER A 302 9.38 1.46 0.40
N GLY A 303 10.38 1.19 1.25
CA GLY A 303 10.26 1.14 2.70
C GLY A 303 11.29 2.03 3.37
N HIS A 304 11.89 1.52 4.46
CA HIS A 304 13.02 2.11 5.18
C HIS A 304 12.72 3.36 6.01
N THR A 305 11.86 4.24 5.57
CA THR A 305 11.63 5.53 6.22
C THR A 305 10.84 5.45 7.50
N HIS A 306 10.00 4.41 7.63
CA HIS A 306 9.04 4.23 8.72
C HIS A 306 8.04 5.38 8.89
N PHE A 307 7.84 6.22 7.87
CA PHE A 307 6.89 7.31 7.98
C PHE A 307 5.44 6.80 8.01
N SER A 308 4.61 7.52 8.76
CA SER A 308 3.18 7.28 8.79
C SER A 308 2.50 7.83 7.52
N PRO A 309 1.44 7.18 7.01
CA PRO A 309 0.62 7.75 5.93
C PRO A 309 0.05 9.14 6.24
N ASN A 310 -0.04 9.50 7.51
CA ASN A 310 -0.53 10.81 7.96
C ASN A 310 0.54 11.90 8.01
N ASN A 311 1.77 11.60 7.62
CA ASN A 311 2.82 12.60 7.49
C ASN A 311 2.34 13.77 6.61
N LEU A 312 2.63 15.00 7.02
CA LEU A 312 2.18 16.21 6.32
C LEU A 312 2.69 16.29 4.88
N GLN A 313 3.87 15.76 4.62
CA GLN A 313 4.48 15.72 3.30
C GLN A 313 3.88 14.62 2.41
N GLY A 314 3.11 13.68 3.01
CA GLY A 314 2.52 12.55 2.31
C GLY A 314 3.49 11.41 2.07
N CYS A 315 2.93 10.23 1.79
CA CYS A 315 3.67 9.02 1.42
C CYS A 315 3.52 8.65 -0.07
N VAL A 316 2.66 9.36 -0.79
CA VAL A 316 2.34 9.08 -2.19
C VAL A 316 2.62 10.30 -3.04
N GLU A 317 3.45 10.15 -4.04
CA GLU A 317 3.64 11.10 -5.14
C GLU A 317 3.02 10.52 -6.42
N TYR A 318 2.21 11.30 -7.10
CA TYR A 318 1.65 10.95 -8.40
C TYR A 318 2.14 11.90 -9.48
N ARG A 319 2.64 11.35 -10.57
CA ARG A 319 3.07 12.08 -11.77
C ARG A 319 2.08 11.85 -12.91
N PRO A 320 1.22 12.81 -13.19
CA PRO A 320 0.11 12.60 -14.14
C PRO A 320 0.56 12.41 -15.60
N ASN A 321 1.67 13.02 -16.01
CA ASN A 321 2.16 12.90 -17.37
C ASN A 321 2.67 11.50 -17.70
N GLU A 322 3.43 10.90 -16.77
CA GLU A 322 3.97 9.55 -16.84
C GLU A 322 3.00 8.50 -16.31
N LYS A 323 1.92 8.93 -15.66
CA LYS A 323 0.98 8.04 -14.94
C LYS A 323 1.72 7.13 -13.96
N SER A 324 2.74 7.66 -13.30
CA SER A 324 3.56 6.92 -12.35
C SER A 324 3.31 7.35 -10.91
N ILE A 325 3.48 6.41 -10.00
CA ILE A 325 3.21 6.56 -8.57
C ILE A 325 4.45 6.12 -7.80
N TYR A 326 4.88 6.95 -6.86
CA TYR A 326 5.93 6.62 -5.91
C TYR A 326 5.30 6.54 -4.53
N LEU A 327 5.38 5.37 -3.90
CA LEU A 327 4.74 5.06 -2.64
C LEU A 327 5.75 4.60 -1.61
N ASP A 328 5.85 5.34 -0.52
CA ASP A 328 6.53 4.93 0.70
C ASP A 328 5.56 4.10 1.56
N LEU A 329 5.91 2.85 1.79
CA LEU A 329 5.05 1.91 2.52
C LEU A 329 5.05 2.11 4.04
N GLY A 330 5.95 2.95 4.56
CA GLY A 330 6.12 3.09 6.00
C GLY A 330 6.57 1.80 6.66
N SER A 331 5.97 1.42 7.80
CA SER A 331 6.40 0.25 8.56
C SER A 331 5.24 -0.53 9.19
N VAL A 332 5.30 -1.84 9.11
CA VAL A 332 4.44 -2.74 9.91
C VAL A 332 4.75 -2.63 11.40
N ARG A 333 5.99 -2.28 11.73
CA ARG A 333 6.37 -1.95 13.10
C ARG A 333 5.85 -0.55 13.44
N PRO A 334 5.19 -0.34 14.61
CA PRO A 334 4.82 0.99 15.04
C PRO A 334 6.05 1.90 15.11
N THR A 335 5.96 3.04 14.45
CA THR A 335 7.02 4.04 14.47
C THR A 335 6.96 4.88 15.74
N ALA A 336 8.12 5.33 16.19
CA ALA A 336 8.16 6.42 17.16
C ALA A 336 7.70 7.69 16.43
N LEU A 337 6.60 8.27 16.91
CA LEU A 337 6.01 9.47 16.34
C LEU A 337 6.96 10.65 16.44
N ASN A 338 7.24 11.25 15.32
CA ASN A 338 7.76 12.60 15.32
C ASN A 338 6.57 13.57 15.46
N SER A 339 6.18 13.84 16.71
CA SER A 339 4.91 14.47 17.10
C SER A 339 4.64 15.87 16.49
N LYS A 340 5.60 16.45 15.79
CA LYS A 340 5.47 17.78 15.17
C LYS A 340 5.05 17.74 13.70
N GLU A 341 5.20 16.60 13.03
CA GLU A 341 4.98 16.48 11.58
C GLU A 341 3.84 15.52 11.22
N GLU A 342 3.28 14.81 12.19
CA GLU A 342 2.25 13.81 11.96
C GLU A 342 0.94 14.19 12.65
N LEU A 343 -0.11 14.31 11.85
CA LEU A 343 -1.48 14.45 12.35
C LEU A 343 -2.07 13.05 12.56
N LEU A 344 -1.80 12.47 13.72
CA LEU A 344 -2.32 11.16 14.08
C LEU A 344 -3.60 11.29 14.90
N LEU A 345 -4.62 10.55 14.50
CA LEU A 345 -5.74 10.28 15.39
C LEU A 345 -5.30 9.30 16.49
N PRO A 346 -5.91 9.34 17.69
CA PRO A 346 -5.57 8.40 18.76
C PRO A 346 -5.63 6.91 18.33
N SER A 347 -6.54 6.57 17.40
CA SER A 347 -6.66 5.22 16.83
C SER A 347 -5.51 4.81 15.91
N GLU A 348 -4.70 5.75 15.46
CA GLU A 348 -3.57 5.55 14.55
C GLU A 348 -2.23 5.50 15.30
N TRP A 349 -2.23 5.88 16.56
CA TRP A 349 -1.04 5.87 17.42
C TRP A 349 -0.57 4.43 17.65
N ALA A 350 0.75 4.27 17.63
CA ALA A 350 1.42 2.97 17.80
C ALA A 350 0.94 1.87 16.84
N SER A 351 0.28 2.26 15.74
CA SER A 351 -0.16 1.35 14.70
C SER A 351 0.90 1.26 13.59
N GLY A 352 1.27 0.05 13.23
CA GLY A 352 1.96 -0.19 11.96
C GLY A 352 0.98 -0.01 10.79
N VAL A 353 1.53 0.08 9.59
CA VAL A 353 0.77 0.28 8.35
C VAL A 353 0.94 -0.91 7.40
N TYR A 354 -0.13 -1.24 6.69
CA TYR A 354 -0.11 -2.02 5.45
C TYR A 354 -0.93 -1.29 4.38
N TRP A 355 -0.67 -1.61 3.13
CA TRP A 355 -1.30 -0.96 2.00
C TRP A 355 -2.06 -1.96 1.14
N GLU A 356 -3.26 -1.58 0.74
CA GLU A 356 -4.06 -2.28 -0.26
C GLU A 356 -3.96 -1.51 -1.58
N LEU A 357 -3.58 -2.20 -2.65
CA LEU A 357 -3.54 -1.67 -4.00
C LEU A 357 -4.59 -2.41 -4.82
N SER A 358 -5.57 -1.67 -5.32
CA SER A 358 -6.62 -2.18 -6.21
C SER A 358 -6.38 -1.64 -7.61
N LEU A 359 -6.04 -2.52 -8.55
CA LEU A 359 -5.65 -2.14 -9.90
C LEU A 359 -6.65 -2.67 -10.93
N THR A 360 -7.04 -1.79 -11.84
CA THR A 360 -7.75 -2.14 -13.07
C THR A 360 -6.94 -1.66 -14.27
N LYS A 361 -7.42 -1.86 -15.48
CA LYS A 361 -6.77 -1.31 -16.68
C LYS A 361 -6.70 0.21 -16.71
N SER A 362 -7.62 0.90 -16.04
CA SER A 362 -7.80 2.35 -16.11
C SER A 362 -7.72 3.06 -14.78
N THR A 363 -7.72 2.36 -13.66
CA THR A 363 -7.72 2.97 -12.33
C THR A 363 -6.80 2.24 -11.38
N ILE A 364 -6.24 3.00 -10.45
CA ILE A 364 -5.58 2.46 -9.26
C ILE A 364 -6.15 3.14 -8.02
N GLU A 365 -6.52 2.33 -7.04
CA GLU A 365 -6.83 2.78 -5.69
C GLU A 365 -5.75 2.27 -4.73
N ILE A 366 -5.27 3.16 -3.87
CA ILE A 366 -4.23 2.86 -2.88
C ILE A 366 -4.77 3.23 -1.51
N CYS A 367 -4.76 2.30 -0.58
CA CYS A 367 -5.33 2.47 0.75
C CYS A 367 -4.37 2.02 1.84
N ALA A 368 -3.91 2.95 2.68
CA ALA A 368 -3.16 2.65 3.90
C ALA A 368 -4.10 2.28 5.04
N ARG A 369 -3.80 1.19 5.72
CA ARG A 369 -4.57 0.70 6.86
C ARG A 369 -3.69 0.37 8.07
N SER A 370 -4.28 0.51 9.24
CA SER A 370 -3.67 0.13 10.50
C SER A 370 -3.52 -1.38 10.60
N VAL A 371 -2.31 -1.86 10.82
CA VAL A 371 -2.05 -3.28 11.14
C VAL A 371 -2.82 -3.73 12.38
N HIS A 372 -3.01 -2.83 13.34
CA HIS A 372 -3.66 -3.17 14.61
C HIS A 372 -5.18 -3.33 14.47
N THR A 373 -5.84 -2.43 13.74
CA THR A 373 -7.30 -2.34 13.71
C THR A 373 -7.92 -2.61 12.34
N GLY A 374 -7.13 -2.63 11.24
CA GLY A 374 -7.62 -2.65 9.87
C GLY A 374 -8.25 -1.33 9.41
N VAL A 375 -8.40 -0.36 10.30
CA VAL A 375 -8.99 0.94 9.98
C VAL A 375 -8.04 1.72 9.08
N ARG A 376 -8.60 2.40 8.10
CA ARG A 376 -7.86 3.26 7.18
C ARG A 376 -7.29 4.48 7.91
N PHE A 377 -6.05 4.83 7.56
CA PHE A 377 -5.46 6.10 7.97
C PHE A 377 -6.21 7.27 7.33
N SER A 378 -6.34 8.38 8.05
CA SER A 378 -7.10 9.55 7.61
C SER A 378 -6.55 10.18 6.32
N ARG A 379 -5.25 10.06 6.07
CA ARG A 379 -4.57 10.49 4.83
C ARG A 379 -4.11 9.34 3.95
N GLY A 380 -4.63 8.14 4.17
CA GLY A 380 -4.17 6.91 3.55
C GLY A 380 -4.93 6.48 2.31
N TYR A 381 -5.75 7.32 1.68
CA TYR A 381 -6.50 6.89 0.49
C TYR A 381 -6.24 7.78 -0.72
N TYR A 382 -5.93 7.13 -1.82
CA TYR A 382 -5.66 7.77 -3.10
C TYR A 382 -6.33 6.98 -4.21
N ARG A 383 -6.87 7.70 -5.19
CA ARG A 383 -7.42 7.12 -6.42
C ARG A 383 -6.93 7.91 -7.61
N PHE A 384 -6.39 7.21 -8.58
CA PHE A 384 -5.88 7.77 -9.81
C PHE A 384 -6.58 7.14 -11.01
N GLU A 385 -7.05 7.97 -11.92
CA GLU A 385 -7.60 7.56 -13.22
C GLU A 385 -6.50 7.71 -14.28
N MET A 386 -6.39 6.72 -15.17
CA MET A 386 -5.28 6.55 -16.08
C MET A 386 -5.68 6.72 -17.55
#